data_1f0adca2b39fd12b1f42fe05679a390b
#
_entry.id   1f0adca2b39fd12b1f42fe05679a390b
#
_cell.length_a   1.000
_cell.length_b   1.000
_cell.length_c   1.000
_cell.angle_alpha   90.00
_cell.angle_beta   90.00
_cell.angle_gamma   90.00
#
_symmetry.space_group_name_H-M   'P 1'
#
loop_
_entity.id
_entity.type
_entity.pdbx_description
1 polymer ?
#
loop_
_entity_poly.entity_id
_entity_poly.type
_entity_poly.pdbx_seq_one_letter_code
_entity_poly.pdbx_strand_id
1 'polypeptide(L)'
;MNSNKDSSVVLPQPSMEQTHKNGSIVFDYHKLQKQANLPTEFIWPNLELAQEELREPLIDLHGFLSGDERATAEAIDLVRGACVNHGFLQVINHGVDASLLKAAIEETDSIFKLPLERKLSIPIKTGLAKGYAGAHAERFTTNLPWKETFTFNYHEKDAEPPFVDYFKSVFGQDFEWKRWIYQKYCQAMWKLSGVLFELLAMSLGVDRKHYKKFFEDGYSIVRFNFYPPCKNSALTLGTGPHYDPNSLTILHQEQVEGLEVFSNNKWQTIRPRSDALVINIGDTFVALSNGIYKSCLHRAVVNGERERRSLAFFVNPKADKVVRPPQDLICTEGTRLYPDFTWSQLLGFTQKLYRVDAATLPSFISWLSSSKNL
;
A
#
# COMPACT_ATOMS: atom_id res chain seq x y z
N MET A 1 20.34 25.93 64.37
CA MET A 1 19.23 25.11 63.95
C MET A 1 18.46 25.82 62.81
N ASN A 2 18.87 25.62 61.59
CA ASN A 2 18.20 26.16 60.42
C ASN A 2 17.92 24.99 59.50
N SER A 3 16.64 24.66 59.35
CA SER A 3 16.11 23.65 58.42
C SER A 3 15.85 24.33 57.06
N ASN A 4 16.70 23.98 56.08
CA ASN A 4 16.45 24.28 54.69
C ASN A 4 15.32 23.34 54.20
N LYS A 5 14.19 23.93 53.81
CA LYS A 5 13.16 23.24 53.01
C LYS A 5 13.51 23.40 51.54
N ASP A 6 13.94 22.28 50.95
CA ASP A 6 14.09 22.12 49.51
C ASP A 6 12.68 22.05 48.87
N SER A 7 12.30 23.12 48.20
CA SER A 7 11.05 23.12 47.41
C SER A 7 11.36 22.75 45.97
N SER A 8 11.31 21.44 45.69
CA SER A 8 11.32 20.93 44.33
C SER A 8 10.03 21.36 43.64
N VAL A 9 10.16 22.29 42.68
CA VAL A 9 9.09 22.67 41.77
C VAL A 9 8.81 21.49 40.84
N VAL A 10 7.76 20.74 41.12
CA VAL A 10 7.22 19.74 40.22
C VAL A 10 6.52 20.48 39.08
N LEU A 11 7.15 20.51 37.90
CA LEU A 11 6.49 21.01 36.71
C LEU A 11 5.29 20.08 36.39
N PRO A 12 4.10 20.62 36.09
CA PRO A 12 2.95 19.81 35.74
C PRO A 12 3.24 19.02 34.46
N GLN A 13 3.09 17.70 34.51
CA GLN A 13 3.11 16.87 33.32
C GLN A 13 1.95 17.32 32.41
N PRO A 14 2.14 17.43 31.09
CA PRO A 14 1.06 17.74 30.17
C PRO A 14 -0.02 16.67 30.31
N SER A 15 -1.25 17.10 30.56
CA SER A 15 -2.39 16.23 30.79
C SER A 15 -2.60 15.28 29.60
N MET A 16 -2.76 13.98 29.84
CA MET A 16 -3.07 12.93 28.85
C MET A 16 -4.37 13.21 28.04
N GLU A 17 -5.19 14.17 28.47
CA GLU A 17 -6.49 14.46 27.85
C GLU A 17 -6.44 14.99 26.43
N GLN A 18 -5.29 15.50 25.95
CA GLN A 18 -5.15 16.06 24.61
C GLN A 18 -4.68 15.03 23.54
N THR A 19 -4.36 13.81 23.94
CA THR A 19 -3.90 12.76 23.01
C THR A 19 -5.00 11.80 22.60
N HIS A 20 -6.20 11.88 23.20
CA HIS A 20 -7.33 11.01 22.91
C HIS A 20 -8.57 11.79 22.49
N LYS A 21 -9.13 11.45 21.34
CA LYS A 21 -10.44 11.89 20.90
C LYS A 21 -11.35 10.66 20.87
N ASN A 22 -12.41 10.64 21.68
CA ASN A 22 -13.31 9.49 21.81
C ASN A 22 -12.61 8.17 22.21
N GLY A 23 -11.57 8.23 23.05
CA GLY A 23 -10.82 7.05 23.50
C GLY A 23 -9.77 6.52 22.52
N SER A 24 -9.61 7.12 21.33
CA SER A 24 -8.59 6.74 20.35
C SER A 24 -7.41 7.74 20.37
N ILE A 25 -6.19 7.24 20.16
CA ILE A 25 -4.98 8.06 20.07
C ILE A 25 -5.08 9.00 18.86
N VAL A 26 -4.77 10.27 19.07
CA VAL A 26 -4.58 11.24 18.00
C VAL A 26 -3.11 11.26 17.61
N PHE A 27 -2.80 10.85 16.37
CA PHE A 27 -1.44 10.85 15.86
C PHE A 27 -1.01 12.28 15.50
N ASP A 28 -0.26 12.91 16.40
CA ASP A 28 0.40 14.21 16.20
C ASP A 28 1.91 13.99 16.37
N TYR A 29 2.60 13.70 15.25
CA TYR A 29 4.03 13.36 15.33
C TYR A 29 4.87 14.51 15.84
N HIS A 30 4.46 15.77 15.65
CA HIS A 30 5.18 16.95 16.21
C HIS A 30 5.13 16.98 17.75
N LYS A 31 4.06 16.48 18.34
CA LYS A 31 3.97 16.31 19.80
C LYS A 31 4.66 15.03 20.26
N LEU A 32 4.43 13.93 19.55
CA LEU A 32 4.98 12.62 19.91
C LEU A 32 6.51 12.60 19.89
N GLN A 33 7.16 13.21 18.89
CA GLN A 33 8.63 13.24 18.80
C GLN A 33 9.31 14.12 19.88
N LYS A 34 8.55 14.97 20.59
CA LYS A 34 9.05 15.76 21.73
C LYS A 34 9.03 14.99 23.05
N GLN A 35 8.36 13.84 23.08
CA GLN A 35 8.34 12.99 24.26
C GLN A 35 9.70 12.29 24.43
N ALA A 36 10.10 12.05 25.67
CA ALA A 36 11.36 11.39 25.99
C ALA A 36 11.36 9.92 25.51
N ASN A 37 10.22 9.26 25.59
CA ASN A 37 10.04 7.88 25.21
C ASN A 37 8.94 7.75 24.14
N LEU A 38 9.08 6.74 23.27
CA LEU A 38 8.03 6.36 22.35
C LEU A 38 6.84 5.79 23.14
N PRO A 39 5.59 6.24 22.89
CA PRO A 39 4.41 5.64 23.52
C PRO A 39 4.33 4.13 23.26
N THR A 40 3.89 3.38 24.25
CA THR A 40 3.87 1.90 24.22
C THR A 40 3.05 1.34 23.07
N GLU A 41 2.02 2.05 22.64
CA GLU A 41 1.14 1.70 21.55
C GLU A 41 1.85 1.64 20.19
N PHE A 42 2.99 2.34 20.04
CA PHE A 42 3.82 2.35 18.83
C PHE A 42 4.99 1.38 18.89
N ILE A 43 5.18 0.68 20.00
CA ILE A 43 6.28 -0.28 20.15
C ILE A 43 5.88 -1.61 19.51
N TRP A 44 6.71 -2.07 18.59
CA TRP A 44 6.58 -3.37 17.95
C TRP A 44 7.54 -4.36 18.62
N PRO A 45 7.04 -5.45 19.23
CA PRO A 45 7.88 -6.42 19.90
C PRO A 45 8.77 -7.18 18.89
N ASN A 46 9.97 -7.52 19.29
CA ASN A 46 10.92 -8.36 18.53
C ASN A 46 11.16 -7.87 17.09
N LEU A 47 11.35 -6.56 16.93
CA LEU A 47 11.57 -5.96 15.62
C LEU A 47 12.98 -6.29 15.13
N GLU A 48 13.07 -7.14 14.11
CA GLU A 48 14.30 -7.40 13.37
C GLU A 48 14.31 -6.56 12.10
N LEU A 49 15.34 -5.72 11.91
CA LEU A 49 15.52 -4.93 10.70
C LEU A 49 16.22 -5.76 9.63
N ALA A 50 15.87 -5.51 8.35
CA ALA A 50 16.54 -6.15 7.23
C ALA A 50 18.04 -5.81 7.19
N GLN A 51 18.87 -6.79 6.86
CA GLN A 51 20.33 -6.64 6.74
C GLN A 51 20.80 -6.77 5.28
N GLU A 52 19.92 -7.17 4.38
CA GLU A 52 20.22 -7.43 2.98
C GLU A 52 19.17 -6.83 2.05
N GLU A 53 19.57 -6.57 0.82
CA GLU A 53 18.64 -6.17 -0.25
C GLU A 53 18.00 -7.41 -0.90
N LEU A 54 16.71 -7.31 -1.25
CA LEU A 54 16.07 -8.29 -2.14
C LEU A 54 16.64 -8.12 -3.55
N ARG A 55 16.97 -9.22 -4.17
CA ARG A 55 17.40 -9.24 -5.58
C ARG A 55 16.19 -9.37 -6.51
N GLU A 56 15.29 -8.39 -6.43
CA GLU A 56 14.18 -8.30 -7.37
C GLU A 56 14.67 -7.88 -8.75
N PRO A 57 14.07 -8.36 -9.85
CA PRO A 57 14.47 -7.95 -11.17
C PRO A 57 14.05 -6.50 -11.44
N LEU A 58 14.93 -5.78 -12.16
CA LEU A 58 14.64 -4.50 -12.76
C LEU A 58 14.27 -4.74 -14.22
N ILE A 59 13.01 -4.52 -14.57
CA ILE A 59 12.45 -4.84 -15.89
C ILE A 59 12.33 -3.56 -16.71
N ASP A 60 13.02 -3.52 -17.84
CA ASP A 60 12.89 -2.43 -18.81
C ASP A 60 11.66 -2.67 -19.70
N LEU A 61 10.66 -1.80 -19.59
CA LEU A 61 9.44 -1.90 -20.38
C LEU A 61 9.53 -1.28 -21.78
N HIS A 62 10.65 -0.61 -22.12
CA HIS A 62 10.80 0.06 -23.41
C HIS A 62 10.60 -0.90 -24.60
N GLY A 63 11.29 -2.04 -24.57
CA GLY A 63 11.18 -3.03 -25.65
C GLY A 63 9.78 -3.60 -25.79
N PHE A 64 9.13 -3.94 -24.67
CA PHE A 64 7.74 -4.40 -24.68
C PHE A 64 6.79 -3.34 -25.27
N LEU A 65 6.95 -2.07 -24.88
CA LEU A 65 6.11 -0.97 -25.35
C LEU A 65 6.35 -0.62 -26.81
N SER A 66 7.57 -0.83 -27.33
CA SER A 66 7.91 -0.62 -28.73
C SER A 66 7.64 -1.83 -29.65
N GLY A 67 7.24 -2.97 -29.07
CA GLY A 67 6.92 -4.18 -29.82
C GLY A 67 8.16 -5.02 -30.21
N ASP A 68 9.29 -4.85 -29.51
CA ASP A 68 10.47 -5.70 -29.67
C ASP A 68 10.19 -7.10 -29.10
N GLU A 69 10.18 -8.10 -29.97
CA GLU A 69 9.84 -9.48 -29.60
C GLU A 69 10.87 -10.09 -28.65
N ARG A 70 12.17 -9.82 -28.83
CA ARG A 70 13.23 -10.35 -27.97
C ARG A 70 13.16 -9.73 -26.58
N ALA A 71 13.11 -8.41 -26.50
CA ALA A 71 12.97 -7.71 -25.22
C ALA A 71 11.66 -8.07 -24.51
N THR A 72 10.58 -8.34 -25.27
CA THR A 72 9.31 -8.84 -24.72
C THR A 72 9.50 -10.21 -24.08
N ALA A 73 10.18 -11.15 -24.75
CA ALA A 73 10.45 -12.49 -24.20
C ALA A 73 11.30 -12.41 -22.92
N GLU A 74 12.35 -11.59 -22.91
CA GLU A 74 13.18 -11.35 -21.73
C GLU A 74 12.37 -10.78 -20.55
N ALA A 75 11.48 -9.81 -20.81
CA ALA A 75 10.61 -9.23 -19.80
C ALA A 75 9.61 -10.26 -19.23
N ILE A 76 9.03 -11.13 -20.07
CA ILE A 76 8.14 -12.21 -19.68
C ILE A 76 8.84 -13.17 -18.72
N ASP A 77 10.06 -13.60 -19.03
CA ASP A 77 10.83 -14.52 -18.20
C ASP A 77 11.18 -13.91 -16.83
N LEU A 78 11.60 -12.63 -16.82
CA LEU A 78 11.89 -11.90 -15.60
C LEU A 78 10.63 -11.73 -14.71
N VAL A 79 9.49 -11.34 -15.31
CA VAL A 79 8.20 -11.23 -14.61
C VAL A 79 7.81 -12.58 -14.00
N ARG A 80 7.86 -13.65 -14.80
CA ARG A 80 7.53 -15.02 -14.32
C ARG A 80 8.42 -15.40 -13.16
N GLY A 81 9.73 -15.24 -13.29
CA GLY A 81 10.70 -15.57 -12.25
C GLY A 81 10.43 -14.84 -10.95
N ALA A 82 10.22 -13.53 -11.01
CA ALA A 82 9.91 -12.71 -9.84
C ALA A 82 8.60 -13.15 -9.17
N CYS A 83 7.53 -13.29 -9.95
CA CYS A 83 6.19 -13.59 -9.42
C CYS A 83 6.09 -15.01 -8.82
N VAL A 84 6.82 -15.98 -9.37
CA VAL A 84 6.90 -17.34 -8.79
C VAL A 84 7.71 -17.37 -7.50
N ASN A 85 8.76 -16.54 -7.39
CA ASN A 85 9.64 -16.58 -6.23
C ASN A 85 9.12 -15.74 -5.06
N HIS A 86 8.77 -14.47 -5.29
CA HIS A 86 8.40 -13.52 -4.22
C HIS A 86 7.35 -12.47 -4.61
N GLY A 87 6.92 -12.41 -5.87
CA GLY A 87 5.86 -11.49 -6.31
C GLY A 87 6.22 -10.01 -6.33
N PHE A 88 7.51 -9.62 -6.21
CA PHE A 88 8.00 -8.25 -6.28
C PHE A 88 8.93 -8.05 -7.48
N LEU A 89 8.83 -6.89 -8.12
CA LEU A 89 9.72 -6.47 -9.20
C LEU A 89 9.76 -4.94 -9.29
N GLN A 90 10.76 -4.39 -9.97
CA GLN A 90 10.78 -2.98 -10.33
C GLN A 90 10.70 -2.82 -11.84
N VAL A 91 10.03 -1.75 -12.30
CA VAL A 91 9.91 -1.44 -13.72
C VAL A 91 10.49 -0.06 -14.03
N ILE A 92 11.27 0.04 -15.10
CA ILE A 92 11.81 1.29 -15.66
C ILE A 92 11.31 1.46 -17.09
N ASN A 93 11.53 2.65 -17.67
CA ASN A 93 11.08 3.02 -19.02
C ASN A 93 9.59 2.67 -19.25
N HIS A 94 8.81 2.80 -18.18
CA HIS A 94 7.40 2.42 -18.09
C HIS A 94 6.43 3.37 -18.81
N GLY A 95 6.95 4.41 -19.46
CA GLY A 95 6.15 5.35 -20.25
C GLY A 95 5.35 6.37 -19.44
N VAL A 96 5.52 6.42 -18.12
CA VAL A 96 4.94 7.48 -17.27
C VAL A 96 5.92 8.64 -17.21
N ASP A 97 5.42 9.85 -17.40
CA ASP A 97 6.21 11.08 -17.37
C ASP A 97 6.86 11.30 -15.99
N ALA A 98 8.19 11.47 -15.99
CA ALA A 98 8.97 11.65 -14.76
C ALA A 98 8.60 12.96 -14.02
N SER A 99 8.23 14.02 -14.76
CA SER A 99 7.79 15.28 -14.16
C SER A 99 6.45 15.14 -13.46
N LEU A 100 5.54 14.32 -13.99
CA LEU A 100 4.27 13.98 -13.38
C LEU A 100 4.47 13.16 -12.09
N LEU A 101 5.35 12.16 -12.12
CA LEU A 101 5.70 11.40 -10.91
C LEU A 101 6.24 12.31 -9.82
N LYS A 102 7.21 13.16 -10.17
CA LYS A 102 7.78 14.13 -9.25
C LYS A 102 6.72 15.05 -8.66
N ALA A 103 5.90 15.69 -9.51
CA ALA A 103 4.84 16.59 -9.06
C ALA A 103 3.83 15.87 -8.15
N ALA A 104 3.43 14.63 -8.48
CA ALA A 104 2.47 13.88 -7.69
C ALA A 104 2.98 13.58 -6.27
N ILE A 105 4.26 13.23 -6.10
CA ILE A 105 4.80 12.95 -4.77
C ILE A 105 5.10 14.23 -3.97
N GLU A 106 5.60 15.28 -4.62
CA GLU A 106 5.86 16.58 -3.99
C GLU A 106 4.56 17.24 -3.48
N GLU A 107 3.47 17.17 -4.26
CA GLU A 107 2.19 17.73 -3.87
C GLU A 107 1.53 17.02 -2.66
N THR A 108 1.98 15.83 -2.27
CA THR A 108 1.52 15.20 -1.02
C THR A 108 1.87 16.03 0.21
N ASP A 109 2.94 16.82 0.15
CA ASP A 109 3.33 17.74 1.22
C ASP A 109 2.19 18.69 1.61
N SER A 110 1.48 19.23 0.62
CA SER A 110 0.39 20.15 0.85
C SER A 110 -0.77 19.52 1.65
N ILE A 111 -0.92 18.18 1.58
CA ILE A 111 -1.90 17.42 2.34
C ILE A 111 -1.41 17.20 3.77
N PHE A 112 -0.20 16.67 3.91
CA PHE A 112 0.33 16.28 5.22
C PHE A 112 0.76 17.45 6.08
N LYS A 113 1.09 18.61 5.47
CA LYS A 113 1.37 19.88 6.16
C LYS A 113 0.13 20.67 6.58
N LEU A 114 -1.09 20.22 6.21
CA LEU A 114 -2.31 20.82 6.73
C LEU A 114 -2.34 20.79 8.26
N PRO A 115 -2.95 21.80 8.93
CA PRO A 115 -3.20 21.74 10.35
C PRO A 115 -3.93 20.43 10.74
N LEU A 116 -3.54 19.84 11.88
CA LEU A 116 -4.08 18.54 12.31
C LEU A 116 -5.61 18.52 12.38
N GLU A 117 -6.22 19.59 12.89
CA GLU A 117 -7.69 19.75 12.93
C GLU A 117 -8.32 19.65 11.55
N ARG A 118 -7.66 20.21 10.53
CA ARG A 118 -8.13 20.15 9.15
C ARG A 118 -8.02 18.71 8.61
N LYS A 119 -6.92 18.02 8.87
CA LYS A 119 -6.77 16.58 8.51
C LYS A 119 -7.81 15.71 9.20
N LEU A 120 -8.06 15.92 10.48
CA LEU A 120 -9.05 15.17 11.26
C LEU A 120 -10.51 15.48 10.88
N SER A 121 -10.77 16.59 10.19
CA SER A 121 -12.11 16.86 9.62
C SER A 121 -12.46 15.98 8.42
N ILE A 122 -11.51 15.15 7.97
CA ILE A 122 -11.59 14.29 6.80
C ILE A 122 -11.47 12.81 7.23
N PRO A 123 -12.37 12.28 8.06
CA PRO A 123 -12.23 10.94 8.60
C PRO A 123 -12.40 9.89 7.51
N ILE A 124 -11.72 8.75 7.66
CA ILE A 124 -12.02 7.55 6.90
C ILE A 124 -13.45 7.10 7.27
N LYS A 125 -14.33 7.09 6.28
CA LYS A 125 -15.66 6.49 6.45
C LYS A 125 -15.49 4.97 6.41
N THR A 126 -15.93 4.30 7.46
CA THR A 126 -15.94 2.82 7.55
C THR A 126 -16.62 2.22 6.32
N GLY A 127 -15.94 1.27 5.68
CA GLY A 127 -16.43 0.63 4.45
C GLY A 127 -16.11 1.38 3.14
N LEU A 128 -15.66 2.63 3.22
CA LEU A 128 -15.15 3.39 2.09
C LEU A 128 -13.66 3.67 2.33
N ALA A 129 -12.80 3.20 1.45
CA ALA A 129 -11.37 3.53 1.53
C ALA A 129 -11.15 4.99 1.11
N LYS A 130 -11.69 5.95 1.90
CA LYS A 130 -11.61 7.39 1.61
C LYS A 130 -11.35 8.14 2.90
N GLY A 131 -10.34 8.99 2.91
CA GLY A 131 -10.11 9.91 4.02
C GLY A 131 -8.69 9.92 4.53
N TYR A 132 -8.51 10.66 5.62
CA TYR A 132 -7.26 10.78 6.36
C TYR A 132 -7.27 9.83 7.57
N ALA A 133 -6.15 9.15 7.80
CA ALA A 133 -5.90 8.41 9.03
C ALA A 133 -4.51 8.69 9.58
N GLY A 134 -4.42 8.99 10.88
CA GLY A 134 -3.19 9.04 11.63
C GLY A 134 -2.98 7.74 12.40
N ALA A 135 -1.86 7.05 12.17
CA ALA A 135 -1.51 5.78 12.82
C ALA A 135 -2.58 4.67 12.71
N HIS A 136 -3.61 4.84 11.89
CA HIS A 136 -4.77 3.94 11.83
C HIS A 136 -5.37 3.63 13.22
N ALA A 137 -5.32 4.60 14.15
CA ALA A 137 -5.78 4.46 15.52
C ALA A 137 -7.31 4.22 15.63
N GLU A 138 -8.06 4.50 14.57
CA GLU A 138 -9.47 4.13 14.46
C GLU A 138 -9.71 2.62 14.29
N ARG A 139 -8.65 1.88 13.94
CA ARG A 139 -8.71 0.44 13.65
C ARG A 139 -7.91 -0.40 14.63
N PHE A 140 -6.80 0.11 15.14
CA PHE A 140 -5.87 -0.61 16.01
C PHE A 140 -5.66 0.14 17.32
N THR A 141 -5.40 -0.60 18.39
CA THR A 141 -5.12 -0.06 19.73
C THR A 141 -3.69 -0.29 20.19
N THR A 142 -2.98 -1.22 19.55
CA THR A 142 -1.59 -1.58 19.83
C THR A 142 -0.84 -1.80 18.53
N ASN A 143 0.48 -1.78 18.59
CA ASN A 143 1.36 -1.91 17.43
C ASN A 143 0.96 -0.92 16.32
N LEU A 144 0.71 0.33 16.74
CA LEU A 144 0.27 1.37 15.83
C LEU A 144 1.38 1.71 14.82
N PRO A 145 1.04 1.88 13.53
CA PRO A 145 2.00 2.32 12.53
C PRO A 145 2.35 3.80 12.71
N TRP A 146 3.65 4.12 12.65
CA TRP A 146 4.16 5.49 12.70
C TRP A 146 4.03 6.17 11.34
N LYS A 147 2.79 6.57 11.00
CA LYS A 147 2.49 7.20 9.71
C LYS A 147 1.19 7.99 9.70
N GLU A 148 1.06 8.84 8.71
CA GLU A 148 -0.21 9.40 8.24
C GLU A 148 -0.55 8.82 6.87
N THR A 149 -1.83 8.67 6.58
CA THR A 149 -2.32 8.25 5.26
C THR A 149 -3.47 9.11 4.79
N PHE A 150 -3.54 9.27 3.49
CA PHE A 150 -4.68 9.85 2.80
C PHE A 150 -5.10 8.91 1.68
N THR A 151 -6.37 8.52 1.63
CA THR A 151 -6.84 7.47 0.72
C THR A 151 -8.08 7.92 -0.04
N PHE A 152 -8.14 7.61 -1.34
CA PHE A 152 -9.32 7.82 -2.19
C PHE A 152 -9.45 6.72 -3.26
N ASN A 153 -10.64 6.61 -3.86
CA ASN A 153 -10.89 5.70 -4.97
C ASN A 153 -10.74 6.43 -6.30
N TYR A 154 -10.27 5.68 -7.30
CA TYR A 154 -10.18 6.13 -8.68
C TYR A 154 -10.84 5.11 -9.60
N HIS A 155 -11.70 5.59 -10.50
CA HIS A 155 -12.30 4.84 -11.59
C HIS A 155 -12.00 5.56 -12.90
N GLU A 156 -11.45 4.85 -13.86
CA GLU A 156 -11.10 5.44 -15.18
C GLU A 156 -12.33 5.96 -15.94
N LYS A 157 -13.47 5.29 -15.78
CA LYS A 157 -14.71 5.62 -16.50
C LYS A 157 -15.55 6.71 -15.84
N ASP A 158 -15.19 7.18 -14.66
CA ASP A 158 -15.93 8.25 -13.99
C ASP A 158 -15.63 9.60 -14.67
N ALA A 159 -16.67 10.29 -15.11
CA ALA A 159 -16.56 11.61 -15.74
C ALA A 159 -15.94 12.64 -14.76
N GLU A 160 -16.34 12.56 -13.48
CA GLU A 160 -15.67 13.22 -12.37
C GLU A 160 -15.23 12.17 -11.35
N PRO A 161 -13.90 12.00 -11.14
CA PRO A 161 -13.43 11.06 -10.14
C PRO A 161 -13.98 11.39 -8.75
N PRO A 162 -14.42 10.40 -7.95
CA PRO A 162 -15.04 10.61 -6.64
C PRO A 162 -14.17 11.36 -5.62
N PHE A 163 -12.89 11.51 -5.88
CA PHE A 163 -11.99 12.28 -5.04
C PHE A 163 -12.12 13.80 -5.27
N VAL A 164 -12.73 14.25 -6.38
CA VAL A 164 -12.85 15.67 -6.75
C VAL A 164 -13.55 16.47 -5.67
N ASP A 165 -14.76 16.10 -5.29
CA ASP A 165 -15.51 16.78 -4.24
C ASP A 165 -14.79 16.74 -2.90
N TYR A 166 -14.11 15.65 -2.65
CA TYR A 166 -13.33 15.43 -1.43
C TYR A 166 -12.11 16.37 -1.38
N PHE A 167 -11.33 16.47 -2.45
CA PHE A 167 -10.21 17.41 -2.54
C PHE A 167 -10.68 18.86 -2.50
N LYS A 168 -11.81 19.19 -3.15
CA LYS A 168 -12.42 20.50 -3.13
C LYS A 168 -12.80 20.94 -1.72
N SER A 169 -13.37 20.04 -0.92
CA SER A 169 -13.72 20.31 0.48
C SER A 169 -12.48 20.54 1.37
N VAL A 170 -11.34 19.93 1.01
CA VAL A 170 -10.09 20.00 1.78
C VAL A 170 -9.25 21.22 1.42
N PHE A 171 -9.07 21.50 0.12
CA PHE A 171 -8.13 22.47 -0.40
C PHE A 171 -8.75 23.79 -0.88
N GLY A 172 -10.09 23.84 -0.97
CA GLY A 172 -10.75 25.07 -1.43
C GLY A 172 -10.34 25.45 -2.86
N GLN A 173 -9.91 26.71 -3.07
CA GLN A 173 -9.55 27.23 -4.41
C GLN A 173 -8.26 26.64 -4.99
N ASP A 174 -7.33 26.19 -4.15
CA ASP A 174 -6.07 25.55 -4.61
C ASP A 174 -6.28 24.13 -5.14
N PHE A 175 -7.52 23.69 -5.16
CA PHE A 175 -7.92 22.36 -5.55
C PHE A 175 -7.65 22.02 -7.03
N GLU A 176 -7.88 22.95 -7.95
CA GLU A 176 -7.89 22.66 -9.40
C GLU A 176 -6.53 22.16 -9.91
N TRP A 177 -5.43 22.74 -9.45
CA TRP A 177 -4.09 22.30 -9.81
C TRP A 177 -3.80 20.90 -9.26
N LYS A 178 -4.12 20.63 -8.00
CA LYS A 178 -3.92 19.32 -7.35
C LYS A 178 -4.78 18.23 -7.99
N ARG A 179 -6.03 18.57 -8.31
CA ARG A 179 -6.93 17.69 -9.07
C ARG A 179 -6.30 17.27 -10.38
N TRP A 180 -5.77 18.22 -11.15
CA TRP A 180 -5.18 17.93 -12.46
C TRP A 180 -3.99 16.98 -12.33
N ILE A 181 -3.06 17.21 -11.39
CA ILE A 181 -1.90 16.33 -11.15
C ILE A 181 -2.37 14.92 -10.83
N TYR A 182 -3.24 14.77 -9.83
CA TYR A 182 -3.64 13.43 -9.39
C TYR A 182 -4.54 12.71 -10.37
N GLN A 183 -5.35 13.42 -11.14
CA GLN A 183 -6.10 12.83 -12.24
C GLN A 183 -5.16 12.27 -13.32
N LYS A 184 -4.17 13.04 -13.75
CA LYS A 184 -3.15 12.59 -14.72
C LYS A 184 -2.31 11.45 -14.19
N TYR A 185 -1.92 11.53 -12.92
CA TYR A 185 -1.18 10.46 -12.24
C TYR A 185 -1.99 9.15 -12.23
N CYS A 186 -3.24 9.19 -11.80
CA CYS A 186 -4.10 8.00 -11.77
C CYS A 186 -4.35 7.42 -13.16
N GLN A 187 -4.58 8.26 -14.17
CA GLN A 187 -4.68 7.83 -15.58
C GLN A 187 -3.42 7.11 -16.06
N ALA A 188 -2.24 7.66 -15.74
CA ALA A 188 -0.97 7.04 -16.09
C ALA A 188 -0.76 5.69 -15.38
N MET A 189 -1.07 5.60 -14.07
CA MET A 189 -0.99 4.35 -13.31
C MET A 189 -1.97 3.31 -13.81
N TRP A 190 -3.20 3.70 -14.16
CA TRP A 190 -4.20 2.82 -14.74
C TRP A 190 -3.76 2.26 -16.10
N LYS A 191 -3.24 3.12 -16.96
CA LYS A 191 -2.67 2.70 -18.24
C LYS A 191 -1.51 1.72 -18.06
N LEU A 192 -0.60 2.01 -17.13
CA LEU A 192 0.53 1.12 -16.80
C LEU A 192 0.04 -0.22 -16.24
N SER A 193 -1.00 -0.24 -15.40
CA SER A 193 -1.56 -1.50 -14.90
C SER A 193 -2.06 -2.40 -16.04
N GLY A 194 -2.64 -1.82 -17.08
CA GLY A 194 -3.03 -2.55 -18.28
C GLY A 194 -1.85 -3.20 -19.02
N VAL A 195 -0.72 -2.50 -19.11
CA VAL A 195 0.55 -3.03 -19.67
C VAL A 195 1.07 -4.19 -18.82
N LEU A 196 1.08 -4.03 -17.50
CA LEU A 196 1.51 -5.06 -16.56
C LEU A 196 0.61 -6.30 -16.61
N PHE A 197 -0.71 -6.14 -16.75
CA PHE A 197 -1.63 -7.26 -16.91
C PHE A 197 -1.41 -8.02 -18.23
N GLU A 198 -1.02 -7.34 -19.30
CA GLU A 198 -0.63 -8.02 -20.54
C GLU A 198 0.64 -8.87 -20.33
N LEU A 199 1.67 -8.33 -19.69
CA LEU A 199 2.88 -9.09 -19.36
C LEU A 199 2.61 -10.26 -18.43
N LEU A 200 1.80 -10.07 -17.39
CA LEU A 200 1.40 -11.13 -16.46
C LEU A 200 0.61 -12.24 -17.16
N ALA A 201 -0.25 -11.90 -18.11
CA ALA A 201 -0.97 -12.90 -18.90
C ALA A 201 0.00 -13.74 -19.76
N MET A 202 0.88 -13.06 -20.50
CA MET A 202 1.87 -13.72 -21.36
C MET A 202 2.83 -14.59 -20.55
N SER A 203 3.27 -14.13 -19.37
CA SER A 203 4.18 -14.88 -18.50
C SER A 203 3.53 -16.12 -17.84
N LEU A 204 2.19 -16.14 -17.76
CA LEU A 204 1.42 -17.33 -17.37
C LEU A 204 1.04 -18.24 -18.54
N GLY A 205 1.30 -17.83 -19.78
CA GLY A 205 0.92 -18.58 -20.98
C GLY A 205 -0.57 -18.50 -21.30
N VAL A 206 -1.29 -17.49 -20.81
CA VAL A 206 -2.69 -17.24 -21.14
C VAL A 206 -2.82 -16.13 -22.18
N ASP A 207 -4.02 -15.98 -22.76
CA ASP A 207 -4.29 -14.92 -23.74
C ASP A 207 -3.84 -13.55 -23.22
N ARG A 208 -3.04 -12.82 -24.02
CA ARG A 208 -2.45 -11.52 -23.67
C ARG A 208 -3.47 -10.52 -23.12
N LYS A 209 -4.70 -10.53 -23.64
CA LYS A 209 -5.76 -9.58 -23.27
C LYS A 209 -6.59 -10.06 -22.06
N HIS A 210 -6.39 -11.28 -21.57
CA HIS A 210 -7.25 -11.92 -20.57
C HIS A 210 -7.42 -11.03 -19.31
N TYR A 211 -6.33 -10.71 -18.63
CA TYR A 211 -6.41 -9.92 -17.39
C TYR A 211 -6.76 -8.46 -17.66
N LYS A 212 -6.26 -7.86 -18.73
CA LYS A 212 -6.65 -6.49 -19.10
C LYS A 212 -8.17 -6.36 -19.30
N LYS A 213 -8.79 -7.33 -19.96
CA LYS A 213 -10.25 -7.41 -20.12
C LYS A 213 -10.96 -7.69 -18.78
N PHE A 214 -10.37 -8.54 -17.94
CA PHE A 214 -10.93 -8.84 -16.62
C PHE A 214 -11.02 -7.59 -15.73
N PHE A 215 -10.05 -6.68 -15.80
CA PHE A 215 -9.98 -5.47 -14.99
C PHE A 215 -10.55 -4.20 -15.65
N GLU A 216 -11.08 -4.26 -16.89
CA GLU A 216 -11.53 -3.08 -17.64
C GLU A 216 -12.66 -2.27 -16.96
N ASP A 217 -13.46 -2.91 -16.10
CA ASP A 217 -14.51 -2.32 -15.27
C ASP A 217 -14.13 -2.24 -13.79
N GLY A 218 -12.85 -2.44 -13.49
CA GLY A 218 -12.30 -2.36 -12.16
C GLY A 218 -12.10 -0.93 -11.67
N TYR A 219 -11.48 -0.82 -10.50
CA TYR A 219 -11.15 0.47 -9.90
C TYR A 219 -9.83 0.38 -9.13
N SER A 220 -9.33 1.54 -8.69
CA SER A 220 -8.15 1.59 -7.87
C SER A 220 -8.42 2.30 -6.55
N ILE A 221 -7.74 1.84 -5.50
CA ILE A 221 -7.60 2.58 -4.26
C ILE A 221 -6.23 3.25 -4.32
N VAL A 222 -6.21 4.57 -4.16
CA VAL A 222 -4.97 5.35 -4.15
C VAL A 222 -4.70 5.78 -2.72
N ARG A 223 -3.50 5.49 -2.22
CA ARG A 223 -3.09 5.84 -0.87
C ARG A 223 -1.78 6.59 -0.88
N PHE A 224 -1.82 7.79 -0.33
CA PHE A 224 -0.64 8.55 0.00
C PHE A 224 -0.20 8.16 1.41
N ASN A 225 1.07 7.87 1.59
CA ASN A 225 1.66 7.57 2.87
C ASN A 225 2.74 8.60 3.18
N PHE A 226 2.70 9.09 4.40
CA PHE A 226 3.73 9.94 4.99
C PHE A 226 4.25 9.27 6.25
N TYR A 227 5.54 9.03 6.28
CA TYR A 227 6.27 8.44 7.40
C TYR A 227 7.20 9.50 7.97
N PRO A 228 6.78 10.22 9.02
CA PRO A 228 7.64 11.21 9.66
C PRO A 228 8.86 10.53 10.31
N PRO A 229 9.99 11.25 10.46
CA PRO A 229 11.17 10.71 11.13
C PRO A 229 10.83 10.31 12.58
N CYS A 230 11.44 9.22 13.05
CA CYS A 230 11.26 8.75 14.42
C CYS A 230 12.62 8.40 15.05
N LYS A 231 13.00 9.11 16.11
CA LYS A 231 14.27 8.86 16.82
C LYS A 231 14.39 7.41 17.31
N ASN A 232 13.26 6.79 17.65
CA ASN A 232 13.17 5.40 18.09
C ASN A 232 12.79 4.45 16.94
N SER A 233 13.30 4.70 15.73
CA SER A 233 12.94 3.94 14.51
C SER A 233 13.17 2.42 14.65
N ALA A 234 14.12 1.99 15.48
CA ALA A 234 14.36 0.58 15.78
C ALA A 234 13.27 -0.09 16.62
N LEU A 235 12.31 0.67 17.16
CA LEU A 235 11.23 0.15 18.01
C LEU A 235 9.85 0.22 17.33
N THR A 236 9.74 0.84 16.17
CA THR A 236 8.43 1.09 15.53
C THR A 236 8.46 0.82 14.03
N LEU A 237 7.28 0.58 13.45
CA LEU A 237 7.10 0.40 12.01
C LEU A 237 6.20 1.50 11.44
N GLY A 238 6.50 1.93 10.21
CA GLY A 238 5.63 2.80 9.43
C GLY A 238 4.39 2.07 8.91
N THR A 239 4.52 0.79 8.59
CA THR A 239 3.41 -0.13 8.29
C THR A 239 3.82 -1.51 8.76
N GLY A 240 2.98 -2.15 9.55
CA GLY A 240 3.21 -3.51 10.03
C GLY A 240 3.25 -4.54 8.91
N PRO A 241 3.78 -5.74 9.17
CA PRO A 241 3.77 -6.83 8.20
C PRO A 241 2.36 -7.14 7.70
N HIS A 242 2.19 -7.23 6.37
CA HIS A 242 0.89 -7.52 5.75
C HIS A 242 1.05 -8.08 4.34
N TYR A 243 -0.02 -8.70 3.87
CA TYR A 243 -0.24 -9.06 2.48
C TYR A 243 -1.23 -8.07 1.87
N ASP A 244 -1.04 -7.72 0.61
CA ASP A 244 -1.99 -6.87 -0.11
C ASP A 244 -3.18 -7.71 -0.61
N PRO A 245 -4.42 -7.41 -0.25
CA PRO A 245 -5.57 -8.19 -0.70
C PRO A 245 -5.98 -7.90 -2.15
N ASN A 246 -5.57 -6.77 -2.72
CA ASN A 246 -5.82 -6.34 -4.09
C ASN A 246 -5.17 -7.28 -5.12
N SER A 247 -5.27 -6.93 -6.41
CA SER A 247 -4.69 -7.76 -7.47
C SER A 247 -3.25 -7.38 -7.78
N LEU A 248 -2.97 -6.10 -7.90
CA LEU A 248 -1.67 -5.56 -8.26
C LEU A 248 -1.45 -4.23 -7.56
N THR A 249 -0.29 -4.04 -6.97
CA THR A 249 0.13 -2.77 -6.41
C THR A 249 1.22 -2.14 -7.27
N ILE A 250 1.04 -0.87 -7.62
CA ILE A 250 2.07 -0.02 -8.21
C ILE A 250 2.48 0.99 -7.15
N LEU A 251 3.71 0.90 -6.67
CA LEU A 251 4.23 1.78 -5.63
C LEU A 251 5.24 2.76 -6.24
N HIS A 252 4.93 4.03 -6.14
CA HIS A 252 5.85 5.12 -6.36
C HIS A 252 6.39 5.61 -5.01
N GLN A 253 7.70 5.64 -4.84
CA GLN A 253 8.35 6.03 -3.58
C GLN A 253 9.52 6.98 -3.81
N GLU A 254 9.82 7.79 -2.80
CA GLU A 254 11.01 8.63 -2.75
C GLU A 254 12.30 7.82 -2.57
N GLN A 255 13.45 8.53 -2.62
CA GLN A 255 14.79 7.97 -2.44
C GLN A 255 15.15 7.67 -0.97
N VAL A 256 14.15 7.58 -0.08
CA VAL A 256 14.32 7.18 1.32
C VAL A 256 13.90 5.72 1.44
N GLU A 257 14.81 4.88 1.89
CA GLU A 257 14.57 3.46 2.15
C GLU A 257 13.45 3.27 3.19
N GLY A 258 12.78 2.12 3.11
CA GLY A 258 11.76 1.78 4.09
C GLY A 258 10.85 0.63 3.69
N LEU A 259 10.82 0.19 2.44
CA LEU A 259 10.07 -1.00 2.04
C LEU A 259 10.91 -2.25 2.29
N GLU A 260 10.37 -3.18 3.07
CA GLU A 260 10.97 -4.48 3.33
C GLU A 260 10.00 -5.61 2.96
N VAL A 261 10.55 -6.69 2.41
CA VAL A 261 9.83 -7.88 1.96
C VAL A 261 10.37 -9.10 2.69
N PHE A 262 9.49 -9.98 3.17
CA PHE A 262 9.87 -11.22 3.83
C PHE A 262 10.00 -12.32 2.78
N SER A 263 11.21 -12.68 2.44
CA SER A 263 11.52 -13.73 1.48
C SER A 263 12.69 -14.58 1.98
N ASN A 264 12.67 -15.88 1.68
CA ASN A 264 13.69 -16.84 2.15
C ASN A 264 13.90 -16.81 3.69
N ASN A 265 12.79 -16.69 4.44
CA ASN A 265 12.75 -16.63 5.90
C ASN A 265 13.50 -15.46 6.55
N LYS A 266 13.67 -14.36 5.80
CA LYS A 266 14.29 -13.13 6.32
C LYS A 266 13.66 -11.90 5.70
N TRP A 267 13.77 -10.77 6.42
CA TRP A 267 13.43 -9.45 5.89
C TRP A 267 14.54 -8.96 4.97
N GLN A 268 14.16 -8.42 3.81
CA GLN A 268 15.06 -7.86 2.80
C GLN A 268 14.52 -6.52 2.32
N THR A 269 15.40 -5.53 2.13
CA THR A 269 15.01 -4.19 1.66
C THR A 269 14.79 -4.17 0.16
N ILE A 270 13.84 -3.35 -0.30
CA ILE A 270 13.71 -2.95 -1.70
C ILE A 270 14.43 -1.60 -1.85
N ARG A 271 15.49 -1.58 -2.64
CA ARG A 271 16.26 -0.37 -2.89
C ARG A 271 15.41 0.65 -3.67
N PRO A 272 15.23 1.88 -3.15
CA PRO A 272 14.49 2.91 -3.87
C PRO A 272 15.28 3.42 -5.08
N ARG A 273 14.58 3.62 -6.20
CA ARG A 273 15.12 4.16 -7.44
C ARG A 273 14.22 5.28 -7.95
N SER A 274 14.81 6.39 -8.39
CA SER A 274 14.07 7.55 -8.90
C SER A 274 13.43 7.32 -10.27
N ASP A 275 13.94 6.35 -11.02
CA ASP A 275 13.55 5.99 -12.38
C ASP A 275 12.64 4.77 -12.44
N ALA A 276 12.28 4.19 -11.28
CA ALA A 276 11.53 2.95 -11.21
C ALA A 276 10.26 3.04 -10.36
N LEU A 277 9.29 2.21 -10.71
CA LEU A 277 8.12 1.92 -9.90
C LEU A 277 8.22 0.48 -9.37
N VAL A 278 7.88 0.28 -8.09
CA VAL A 278 7.83 -1.06 -7.50
C VAL A 278 6.47 -1.68 -7.78
N ILE A 279 6.47 -2.91 -8.24
CA ILE A 279 5.26 -3.68 -8.54
C ILE A 279 5.22 -4.89 -7.62
N ASN A 280 4.07 -5.14 -7.00
CA ASN A 280 3.86 -6.38 -6.27
C ASN A 280 2.49 -7.03 -6.55
N ILE A 281 2.52 -8.35 -6.53
CA ILE A 281 1.33 -9.21 -6.67
C ILE A 281 0.56 -9.20 -5.35
N GLY A 282 -0.75 -9.01 -5.44
CA GLY A 282 -1.64 -9.14 -4.29
C GLY A 282 -2.43 -10.46 -4.28
N ASP A 283 -3.08 -10.74 -3.17
CA ASP A 283 -3.79 -12.01 -2.89
C ASP A 283 -4.86 -12.36 -3.93
N THR A 284 -5.57 -11.34 -4.47
CA THR A 284 -6.55 -11.57 -5.55
C THR A 284 -5.87 -12.14 -6.80
N PHE A 285 -4.67 -11.67 -7.16
CA PHE A 285 -3.96 -12.20 -8.32
C PHE A 285 -3.34 -13.56 -8.06
N VAL A 286 -2.99 -13.87 -6.80
CA VAL A 286 -2.64 -15.26 -6.40
C VAL A 286 -3.76 -16.20 -6.79
N ALA A 287 -5.00 -15.90 -6.45
CA ALA A 287 -6.16 -16.70 -6.81
C ALA A 287 -6.41 -16.74 -8.33
N LEU A 288 -6.25 -15.60 -9.04
CA LEU A 288 -6.38 -15.51 -10.49
C LEU A 288 -5.30 -16.30 -11.25
N SER A 289 -4.12 -16.45 -10.67
CA SER A 289 -3.03 -17.26 -11.22
C SER A 289 -3.06 -18.73 -10.76
N ASN A 290 -4.14 -19.17 -10.10
CA ASN A 290 -4.25 -20.51 -9.50
C ASN A 290 -3.10 -20.84 -8.51
N GLY A 291 -2.55 -19.84 -7.82
CA GLY A 291 -1.46 -20.03 -6.86
C GLY A 291 -0.05 -20.12 -7.47
N ILE A 292 0.08 -19.99 -8.80
CA ILE A 292 1.38 -19.97 -9.47
C ILE A 292 2.21 -18.77 -9.03
N TYR A 293 1.58 -17.60 -8.93
CA TYR A 293 2.23 -16.37 -8.47
C TYR A 293 2.01 -16.15 -6.98
N LYS A 294 2.98 -15.54 -6.34
CA LYS A 294 2.99 -15.31 -4.90
C LYS A 294 2.67 -13.87 -4.54
N SER A 295 1.91 -13.68 -3.48
CA SER A 295 1.85 -12.45 -2.70
C SER A 295 2.82 -12.60 -1.54
N CYS A 296 3.66 -11.60 -1.29
CA CYS A 296 4.65 -11.66 -0.23
C CYS A 296 4.30 -10.77 0.96
N LEU A 297 4.61 -11.26 2.15
CA LEU A 297 4.57 -10.46 3.38
C LEU A 297 5.56 -9.30 3.25
N HIS A 298 5.08 -8.08 3.47
CA HIS A 298 5.91 -6.89 3.39
C HIS A 298 5.52 -5.86 4.45
N ARG A 299 6.42 -4.93 4.72
CA ARG A 299 6.24 -3.89 5.73
C ARG A 299 6.96 -2.59 5.33
N ALA A 300 6.68 -1.50 6.05
CA ALA A 300 7.44 -0.28 5.93
C ALA A 300 8.12 0.05 7.26
N VAL A 301 9.44 0.24 7.23
CA VAL A 301 10.21 0.77 8.35
C VAL A 301 10.27 2.28 8.27
N VAL A 302 10.53 2.94 9.40
CA VAL A 302 10.69 4.39 9.47
C VAL A 302 12.16 4.77 9.57
N ASN A 303 12.50 5.94 9.02
CA ASN A 303 13.83 6.51 9.12
C ASN A 303 13.94 7.36 10.41
N GLY A 304 15.11 7.37 11.04
CA GLY A 304 15.35 8.15 12.26
C GLY A 304 15.48 9.65 12.04
N GLU A 305 15.88 10.07 10.83
CA GLU A 305 16.27 11.44 10.51
C GLU A 305 15.46 12.07 9.38
N ARG A 306 15.05 11.27 8.40
CA ARG A 306 14.39 11.74 7.17
C ARG A 306 12.94 11.26 7.09
N GLU A 307 12.07 12.14 6.68
CA GLU A 307 10.72 11.78 6.27
C GLU A 307 10.73 10.94 4.98
N ARG A 308 9.76 10.06 4.85
CA ARG A 308 9.55 9.26 3.64
C ARG A 308 8.11 9.41 3.18
N ARG A 309 7.94 9.53 1.86
CA ARG A 309 6.62 9.56 1.21
C ARG A 309 6.52 8.45 0.18
N SER A 310 5.33 7.93 0.01
CA SER A 310 5.02 6.99 -1.07
C SER A 310 3.57 7.10 -1.50
N LEU A 311 3.32 6.80 -2.77
CA LEU A 311 2.00 6.70 -3.37
C LEU A 311 1.78 5.26 -3.79
N ALA A 312 0.81 4.59 -3.19
CA ALA A 312 0.42 3.24 -3.54
C ALA A 312 -0.88 3.27 -4.37
N PHE A 313 -0.84 2.65 -5.54
CA PHE A 313 -1.95 2.50 -6.46
C PHE A 313 -2.36 1.03 -6.49
N PHE A 314 -3.46 0.71 -5.78
CA PHE A 314 -3.97 -0.66 -5.63
C PHE A 314 -5.02 -0.94 -6.68
N VAL A 315 -4.73 -1.85 -7.61
CA VAL A 315 -5.66 -2.24 -8.69
C VAL A 315 -6.58 -3.37 -8.23
N ASN A 316 -7.88 -3.15 -8.38
CA ASN A 316 -8.92 -4.06 -7.91
C ASN A 316 -9.90 -4.38 -9.05
N PRO A 317 -10.47 -5.58 -9.09
CA PRO A 317 -11.61 -5.84 -9.97
C PRO A 317 -12.86 -5.11 -9.45
N LYS A 318 -13.91 -5.06 -10.26
CA LYS A 318 -15.23 -4.61 -9.82
C LYS A 318 -15.70 -5.42 -8.61
N ALA A 319 -16.44 -4.78 -7.70
CA ALA A 319 -16.81 -5.36 -6.41
C ALA A 319 -17.48 -6.74 -6.49
N ASP A 320 -18.39 -6.90 -7.46
CA ASP A 320 -19.17 -8.12 -7.70
C ASP A 320 -18.48 -9.11 -8.68
N LYS A 321 -17.30 -8.76 -9.22
CA LYS A 321 -16.57 -9.61 -10.15
C LYS A 321 -16.12 -10.89 -9.48
N VAL A 322 -16.42 -12.03 -10.10
CA VAL A 322 -15.99 -13.33 -9.62
C VAL A 322 -14.50 -13.52 -9.92
N VAL A 323 -13.72 -13.73 -8.87
CA VAL A 323 -12.29 -14.09 -8.95
C VAL A 323 -12.20 -15.58 -9.21
N ARG A 324 -11.66 -15.92 -10.38
CA ARG A 324 -11.49 -17.30 -10.88
C ARG A 324 -10.30 -17.36 -11.80
N PRO A 325 -9.43 -18.36 -11.69
CA PRO A 325 -8.34 -18.55 -12.65
C PRO A 325 -8.87 -18.88 -14.05
N PRO A 326 -8.14 -18.50 -15.12
CA PRO A 326 -8.43 -18.95 -16.48
C PRO A 326 -8.47 -20.48 -16.58
N GLN A 327 -9.36 -21.00 -17.43
CA GLN A 327 -9.49 -22.45 -17.62
C GLN A 327 -8.19 -23.11 -18.09
N ASP A 328 -7.43 -22.41 -18.93
CA ASP A 328 -6.15 -22.87 -19.45
C ASP A 328 -5.15 -23.18 -18.33
N LEU A 329 -5.08 -22.35 -17.29
CA LEU A 329 -4.21 -22.60 -16.13
C LEU A 329 -4.67 -23.81 -15.32
N ILE A 330 -5.99 -24.04 -15.21
CA ILE A 330 -6.52 -25.21 -14.49
C ILE A 330 -6.19 -26.49 -15.25
N CYS A 331 -6.33 -26.50 -16.59
CA CYS A 331 -6.00 -27.66 -17.41
C CYS A 331 -4.51 -28.00 -17.35
N THR A 332 -3.65 -26.99 -17.33
CA THR A 332 -2.19 -27.19 -17.27
C THR A 332 -1.73 -27.71 -15.91
N GLU A 333 -2.25 -27.14 -14.81
CA GLU A 333 -1.88 -27.52 -13.44
C GLU A 333 -2.71 -28.69 -12.88
N GLY A 334 -3.76 -29.12 -13.60
CA GLY A 334 -4.59 -30.29 -13.29
C GLY A 334 -5.56 -30.12 -12.11
N THR A 335 -5.39 -29.13 -11.25
CA THR A 335 -6.22 -28.91 -10.05
C THR A 335 -6.47 -27.44 -9.81
N ARG A 336 -7.71 -27.11 -9.49
CA ARG A 336 -8.09 -25.77 -9.06
C ARG A 336 -7.85 -25.61 -7.56
N LEU A 337 -7.03 -24.61 -7.17
CA LEU A 337 -6.63 -24.41 -5.76
C LEU A 337 -7.61 -23.53 -4.98
N TYR A 338 -8.30 -22.58 -5.63
CA TYR A 338 -9.15 -21.60 -4.96
C TYR A 338 -10.61 -21.71 -5.43
N PRO A 339 -11.60 -21.68 -4.51
CA PRO A 339 -13.01 -21.58 -4.86
C PRO A 339 -13.34 -20.22 -5.48
N ASP A 340 -14.49 -20.12 -6.13
CA ASP A 340 -15.03 -18.84 -6.59
C ASP A 340 -15.37 -17.95 -5.39
N PHE A 341 -14.95 -16.69 -5.49
CA PHE A 341 -15.35 -15.61 -4.58
C PHE A 341 -15.42 -14.28 -5.32
N THR A 342 -16.07 -13.28 -4.75
CA THR A 342 -16.07 -11.93 -5.28
C THR A 342 -15.03 -11.07 -4.57
N TRP A 343 -14.55 -10.03 -5.26
CA TRP A 343 -13.65 -9.06 -4.65
C TRP A 343 -14.24 -8.45 -3.37
N SER A 344 -15.53 -8.13 -3.37
CA SER A 344 -16.21 -7.58 -2.19
C SER A 344 -16.21 -8.52 -0.99
N GLN A 345 -16.26 -9.84 -1.20
CA GLN A 345 -16.15 -10.83 -0.12
C GLN A 345 -14.75 -10.80 0.52
N LEU A 346 -13.69 -10.82 -0.29
CA LEU A 346 -12.31 -10.74 0.22
C LEU A 346 -12.06 -9.40 0.92
N LEU A 347 -12.45 -8.28 0.32
CA LEU A 347 -12.30 -6.95 0.93
C LEU A 347 -13.05 -6.85 2.25
N GLY A 348 -14.31 -7.33 2.30
CA GLY A 348 -15.12 -7.34 3.52
C GLY A 348 -14.51 -8.19 4.64
N PHE A 349 -13.92 -9.32 4.29
CA PHE A 349 -13.17 -10.15 5.23
C PHE A 349 -11.96 -9.40 5.80
N THR A 350 -11.14 -8.78 4.95
CA THR A 350 -9.94 -8.04 5.39
C THR A 350 -10.27 -6.85 6.27
N GLN A 351 -11.40 -6.18 6.02
CA GLN A 351 -11.84 -5.04 6.83
C GLN A 351 -12.31 -5.45 8.23
N LYS A 352 -12.93 -6.63 8.36
CA LYS A 352 -13.54 -7.09 9.61
C LYS A 352 -12.65 -8.00 10.45
N LEU A 353 -11.85 -8.83 9.80
CA LEU A 353 -11.14 -9.95 10.41
C LEU A 353 -9.61 -9.91 10.12
N TYR A 354 -9.10 -8.77 9.63
CA TYR A 354 -7.67 -8.63 9.36
C TYR A 354 -6.83 -8.93 10.61
N ARG A 355 -5.85 -9.80 10.43
CA ARG A 355 -4.86 -10.14 11.45
C ARG A 355 -3.46 -9.95 10.85
N VAL A 356 -2.59 -9.28 11.59
CA VAL A 356 -1.19 -9.02 11.20
C VAL A 356 -0.37 -10.32 11.18
N ASP A 357 -0.80 -11.32 11.94
CA ASP A 357 -0.10 -12.58 12.20
C ASP A 357 -0.53 -13.76 11.30
N ALA A 358 -1.47 -13.54 10.38
CA ALA A 358 -2.02 -14.61 9.54
C ALA A 358 -1.98 -14.25 8.05
N ALA A 359 -1.66 -15.23 7.19
CA ALA A 359 -1.80 -15.11 5.75
C ALA A 359 -3.28 -14.85 5.41
N THR A 360 -3.56 -13.70 4.77
CA THR A 360 -4.93 -13.21 4.55
C THR A 360 -5.74 -14.15 3.67
N LEU A 361 -5.20 -14.55 2.51
CA LEU A 361 -5.93 -15.38 1.54
C LEU A 361 -6.27 -16.77 2.08
N PRO A 362 -5.36 -17.55 2.68
CA PRO A 362 -5.70 -18.83 3.29
C PRO A 362 -6.76 -18.72 4.40
N SER A 363 -6.67 -17.71 5.26
CA SER A 363 -7.65 -17.44 6.30
C SER A 363 -9.04 -17.12 5.73
N PHE A 364 -9.08 -16.32 4.66
CA PHE A 364 -10.31 -16.00 3.94
C PHE A 364 -10.94 -17.25 3.30
N ILE A 365 -10.15 -18.10 2.64
CA ILE A 365 -10.66 -19.33 2.01
C ILE A 365 -11.24 -20.28 3.05
N SER A 366 -10.59 -20.44 4.20
CA SER A 366 -11.10 -21.23 5.32
C SER A 366 -12.42 -20.67 5.86
N TRP A 367 -12.51 -19.36 6.03
CA TRP A 367 -13.74 -18.68 6.43
C TRP A 367 -14.88 -18.85 5.41
N LEU A 368 -14.57 -18.68 4.11
CA LEU A 368 -15.55 -18.82 3.02
C LEU A 368 -16.13 -20.25 2.97
N SER A 369 -15.30 -21.26 3.17
CA SER A 369 -15.72 -22.65 3.21
C SER A 369 -16.62 -22.96 4.41
N SER A 370 -16.30 -22.41 5.58
CA SER A 370 -17.12 -22.56 6.79
C SER A 370 -18.48 -21.84 6.69
N SER A 371 -18.50 -20.68 6.03
CA SER A 371 -19.72 -19.88 5.86
C SER A 371 -20.71 -20.43 4.82
N LYS A 372 -20.28 -21.32 3.94
CA LYS A 372 -21.15 -22.00 2.96
C LYS A 372 -21.85 -23.25 3.52
N ASN A 373 -21.42 -23.70 4.70
CA ASN A 373 -21.98 -24.86 5.40
C ASN A 373 -23.02 -24.46 6.48
N LEU A 374 -23.36 -23.19 6.59
CA LEU A 374 -24.43 -22.62 7.41
C LEU A 374 -25.55 -22.08 6.49
#